data_d572c7ecd2ac9e9aaf794c926f434386
#
_entry.id   d572c7ecd2ac9e9aaf794c926f434386
#
_cell.length_a   1.000
_cell.length_b   1.000
_cell.length_c   1.000
_cell.angle_alpha   90.00
_cell.angle_beta   90.00
_cell.angle_gamma   90.00
#
_symmetry.space_group_name_H-M   'P 1'
#
loop_
_entity.id
_entity.type
_entity.pdbx_description
1 polymer ?
#
loop_
_entity_poly.entity_id
_entity_poly.type
_entity_poly.pdbx_seq_one_letter_code
_entity_poly.pdbx_strand_id
1 'polypeptide(L)' 'MNQEQFKAFWIQLKPSLKVQWEKITEEDLHEIDGDLAKFTAVIEKRYGAVQGEVSTRG' A
#
# COMPACT_ATOMS: atom_id res chain seq x y z
N MET A 1 -6.03 1.10 11.10
CA MET A 1 -6.99 1.79 10.22
C MET A 1 -7.80 0.75 9.50
N ASN A 2 -9.10 0.92 9.45
CA ASN A 2 -9.94 -0.07 8.77
C ASN A 2 -10.23 0.40 7.36
N GLN A 3 -10.95 -0.44 6.62
CA GLN A 3 -11.23 -0.15 5.21
C GLN A 3 -11.97 1.16 5.01
N GLU A 4 -12.94 1.43 5.86
CA GLU A 4 -13.71 2.64 5.71
C GLU A 4 -12.87 3.88 5.94
N GLN A 5 -12.02 3.82 6.94
CA GLN A 5 -11.14 4.94 7.22
C GLN A 5 -10.13 5.12 6.11
N PHE A 6 -9.59 4.02 5.61
CA PHE A 6 -8.61 4.09 4.54
C PHE A 6 -9.23 4.74 3.31
N LYS A 7 -10.44 4.36 2.97
CA LYS A 7 -11.09 4.94 1.82
C LYS A 7 -11.41 6.41 2.04
N ALA A 8 -11.85 6.75 3.24
CA ALA A 8 -12.22 8.12 3.54
C ALA A 8 -11.02 9.06 3.44
N PHE A 9 -9.84 8.59 3.82
CA PHE A 9 -8.66 9.44 3.79
C PHE A 9 -7.80 9.22 2.56
N TRP A 10 -8.29 8.45 1.59
CA TRP A 10 -7.46 8.04 0.47
C TRP A 10 -6.85 9.22 -0.27
N ILE A 11 -7.62 10.23 -0.54
CA ILE A 11 -7.12 11.37 -1.29
C ILE A 11 -5.99 12.06 -0.53
N GLN A 12 -6.07 12.09 0.78
CA GLN A 12 -5.03 12.70 1.58
C GLN A 12 -3.83 11.79 1.69
N LEU A 13 -4.04 10.48 1.64
CA LEU A 13 -2.95 9.53 1.78
C LEU A 13 -2.11 9.38 0.53
N LYS A 14 -2.71 9.59 -0.63
CA LYS A 14 -2.01 9.34 -1.89
C LYS A 14 -0.65 10.02 -1.98
N PRO A 15 -0.55 11.33 -1.75
CA PRO A 15 0.76 11.95 -1.87
C PRO A 15 1.76 11.44 -0.84
N SER A 16 1.28 11.14 0.35
CA SER A 16 2.19 10.61 1.36
C SER A 16 2.70 9.23 0.99
N LEU A 17 1.84 8.43 0.38
CA LEU A 17 2.26 7.09 0.01
C LEU A 17 3.37 7.12 -1.02
N LYS A 18 3.31 8.04 -1.96
CA LYS A 18 4.36 8.12 -2.96
C LYS A 18 5.70 8.51 -2.33
N VAL A 19 5.66 9.30 -1.30
CA VAL A 19 6.88 9.70 -0.63
C VAL A 19 7.44 8.54 0.19
N GLN A 20 6.59 7.85 0.92
CA GLN A 20 7.04 6.79 1.79
C GLN A 20 7.33 5.49 1.08
N TRP A 21 6.61 5.22 0.01
CA TRP A 21 6.73 3.95 -0.71
C TRP A 21 7.15 4.24 -2.13
N GLU A 22 8.43 4.47 -2.34
CA GLU A 22 8.92 4.93 -3.63
C GLU A 22 8.67 3.95 -4.75
N LYS A 23 8.58 2.67 -4.43
CA LYS A 23 8.36 1.67 -5.48
C LYS A 23 6.93 1.63 -5.97
N ILE A 24 6.03 2.31 -5.28
CA ILE A 24 4.64 2.35 -5.71
C ILE A 24 4.51 3.39 -6.81
N THR A 25 3.89 2.99 -7.92
CA THR A 25 3.73 3.87 -9.06
C THR A 25 2.36 4.52 -9.06
N GLU A 26 2.18 5.48 -9.97
CA GLU A 26 0.89 6.10 -10.13
C GLU A 26 -0.17 5.07 -10.50
N GLU A 27 0.19 4.12 -11.34
CA GLU A 27 -0.75 3.08 -11.71
C GLU A 27 -1.17 2.26 -10.51
N ASP A 28 -0.20 1.99 -9.62
CA ASP A 28 -0.53 1.25 -8.41
C ASP A 28 -1.54 2.02 -7.57
N LEU A 29 -1.32 3.31 -7.42
CA LEU A 29 -2.23 4.12 -6.64
C LEU A 29 -3.62 4.14 -7.26
N HIS A 30 -3.66 4.22 -8.57
CA HIS A 30 -4.93 4.22 -9.28
C HIS A 30 -5.67 2.91 -9.06
N GLU A 31 -4.94 1.82 -9.06
CA GLU A 31 -5.55 0.53 -8.87
C GLU A 31 -6.04 0.34 -7.44
N ILE A 32 -5.28 0.83 -6.47
CA ILE A 32 -5.69 0.73 -5.07
C ILE A 32 -6.99 1.50 -4.84
N ASP A 33 -7.02 2.73 -5.30
CA ASP A 33 -8.24 3.54 -5.28
C ASP A 33 -9.00 3.44 -3.96
N GLY A 34 -8.28 3.53 -2.86
CA GLY A 34 -8.92 3.54 -1.55
C GLY A 34 -9.26 2.18 -0.98
N ASP A 35 -8.80 1.11 -1.61
CA ASP A 35 -9.09 -0.24 -1.14
C ASP A 35 -7.91 -0.74 -0.33
N LEU A 36 -8.14 -0.95 0.96
CA LEU A 36 -7.05 -1.34 1.84
C LEU A 36 -6.47 -2.70 1.49
N ALA A 37 -7.31 -3.63 1.07
CA ALA A 37 -6.80 -4.94 0.69
C ALA A 37 -5.90 -4.85 -0.52
N LYS A 38 -6.25 -4.00 -1.47
CA LYS A 38 -5.41 -3.83 -2.64
C LYS A 38 -4.12 -3.13 -2.28
N PHE A 39 -4.18 -2.20 -1.35
CA PHE A 39 -2.96 -1.54 -0.90
C PHE A 39 -2.00 -2.56 -0.31
N THR A 40 -2.50 -3.44 0.55
CA THR A 40 -1.66 -4.46 1.15
C THR A 40 -1.06 -5.36 0.09
N ALA A 41 -1.86 -5.74 -0.91
CA ALA A 41 -1.36 -6.60 -1.98
C ALA A 41 -0.27 -5.91 -2.78
N VAL A 42 -0.41 -4.62 -3.02
CA VAL A 42 0.60 -3.89 -3.77
C VAL A 42 1.89 -3.78 -2.95
N ILE A 43 1.78 -3.55 -1.66
CA ILE A 43 2.95 -3.48 -0.82
C ILE A 43 3.70 -4.81 -0.85
N GLU A 44 2.98 -5.90 -0.76
CA GLU A 44 3.62 -7.20 -0.83
C GLU A 44 4.30 -7.41 -2.17
N LYS A 45 3.63 -6.99 -3.23
CA LYS A 45 4.16 -7.20 -4.55
C LYS A 45 5.44 -6.39 -4.79
N ARG A 46 5.46 -5.16 -4.29
CA ARG A 46 6.60 -4.29 -4.54
C ARG A 46 7.74 -4.45 -3.54
N TYR A 47 7.41 -4.82 -2.31
CA TYR A 47 8.40 -4.87 -1.25
C TYR A 47 8.61 -6.25 -0.67
N GLY A 48 7.88 -7.24 -1.16
CA GLY A 48 7.98 -8.58 -0.61
C GLY A 48 7.14 -8.68 0.63
N ALA A 49 7.62 -9.38 1.62
CA ALA A 49 6.84 -9.62 2.79
C ALA A 49 6.45 -8.33 3.46
N VAL A 50 5.24 -8.25 3.87
CA VAL A 50 4.76 -7.07 4.49
C VAL A 50 5.24 -6.99 5.88
N GLN A 51 5.33 -8.05 6.59
CA GLN A 51 5.83 -7.99 7.78
C GLN A 51 6.72 -8.99 8.00
N GLY A 52 7.18 -9.08 8.78
CA GLY A 52 8.21 -9.76 8.99
C GLY A 52 8.42 -11.02 8.47
N GLU A 53 7.89 -11.33 7.83
CA GLU A 53 8.04 -12.46 7.34
C GLU A 53 9.11 -12.68 6.79
N VAL A 54 9.67 -11.95 6.76
CA VAL A 54 10.67 -11.98 6.20
C VAL A 54 11.47 -12.92 6.55
N SER A 55 11.57 -13.04 7.29
CA SER A 55 12.39 -13.76 7.61
C SER A 55 12.46 -14.90 7.21
N THR A 56 12.13 -15.22 6.97
CA THR A 56 12.10 -16.28 6.72
C THR A 56 12.74 -16.73 5.85
N ARG A 57 13.10 -16.60 5.32
CA ARG A 57 13.68 -17.06 4.51
C ARG A 57 14.62 -17.06 4.66
N GLY A 58 14.64 -16.66 5.13
CA GLY A 58 15.74 -16.42 5.27
C GLY A 58 16.46 -17.24 4.90
#